data_e8a1c657aa081c962252d343b256594f
#
_entry.id   e8a1c657aa081c962252d343b256594f
#
_cell.length_a   1.000
_cell.length_b   1.000
_cell.length_c   1.000
_cell.angle_alpha   90.00
_cell.angle_beta   90.00
_cell.angle_gamma   90.00
#
_symmetry.space_group_name_H-M   'P 1'
#
loop_
_entity.id
_entity.type
_entity.pdbx_description
1 polymer ?
#
loop_
_entity_poly.entity_id
_entity_poly.type
_entity_poly.pdbx_seq_one_letter_code
_entity_poly.pdbx_strand_id
1 'polypeptide(L)'
;MLEPDEVVRPKIDPKETSIILFPGQGTQYVGMASKLMRFPEARRIFDLANEVLGYDLLKLCLEGPVDKLNRTEHAQHAVMVSSLAALEQLKEERPKAIDTCVATAGFSLGEITALVFAGVLPFDKALKLVQIRANAMQVACDRVAGGMAMVLYGPDTEIGAACAKAVQWCVDKGIENPYCGVSNYMFPHCKVVGGNIEAIEFLEKNSKALKIRRIKRLPVSGAFHTPLMEDAIEPFAKALKKIPLQEPIIRVYSNVDGKPYRHVPHILKQLPKQIVRPVKWEQTMHQMYERQQGLDFPRTFECGPGKGLVQILEKVNAKAANTALSIEA
;
A
#
# COMPACT_ATOMS: atom_id res chain seq x y z
N MET A 1 37.80 22.08 20.74
CA MET A 1 37.58 20.66 20.31
C MET A 1 36.21 20.30 20.83
N LEU A 2 35.26 20.08 19.93
CA LEU A 2 33.92 19.58 20.30
C LEU A 2 34.12 18.08 20.60
N GLU A 3 33.64 17.63 21.75
CA GLU A 3 33.57 16.20 22.10
C GLU A 3 32.78 15.45 21.02
N PRO A 4 33.19 14.23 20.62
CA PRO A 4 32.41 13.43 19.69
C PRO A 4 31.05 13.17 20.33
N ASP A 5 29.95 13.49 19.60
CA ASP A 5 28.58 13.27 20.01
C ASP A 5 28.44 11.85 20.60
N GLU A 6 28.15 11.78 21.89
CA GLU A 6 27.81 10.52 22.57
C GLU A 6 26.65 9.88 21.81
N VAL A 7 26.92 8.76 21.14
CA VAL A 7 25.89 7.98 20.46
C VAL A 7 24.90 7.51 21.51
N VAL A 8 23.78 8.21 21.65
CA VAL A 8 22.68 7.80 22.53
C VAL A 8 22.17 6.46 21.98
N ARG A 9 22.66 5.37 22.58
CA ARG A 9 22.18 4.05 22.21
C ARG A 9 20.70 3.93 22.56
N PRO A 10 19.84 3.48 21.64
CA PRO A 10 18.45 3.20 21.99
C PRO A 10 18.39 2.19 23.14
N LYS A 11 17.40 2.32 24.03
CA LYS A 11 17.22 1.42 25.18
C LYS A 11 17.09 -0.06 24.79
N ILE A 12 16.64 -0.33 23.54
CA ILE A 12 16.52 -1.67 22.93
C ILE A 12 17.35 -1.65 21.65
N ASP A 13 18.18 -2.68 21.44
CA ASP A 13 18.95 -2.83 20.20
C ASP A 13 17.96 -2.95 19.03
N PRO A 14 18.09 -2.13 17.96
CA PRO A 14 17.20 -2.19 16.81
C PRO A 14 17.03 -3.60 16.24
N LYS A 15 18.07 -4.44 16.22
CA LYS A 15 17.98 -5.84 15.75
C LYS A 15 17.00 -6.71 16.54
N GLU A 16 16.67 -6.32 17.77
CA GLU A 16 15.70 -7.01 18.62
C GLU A 16 14.28 -6.48 18.41
N THR A 17 14.14 -5.41 17.66
CA THR A 17 12.85 -4.82 17.29
C THR A 17 12.37 -5.31 15.91
N SER A 18 11.09 -5.10 15.63
CA SER A 18 10.51 -5.47 14.36
C SER A 18 9.73 -4.33 13.72
N ILE A 19 9.55 -4.46 12.40
CA ILE A 19 8.66 -3.66 11.55
C ILE A 19 7.76 -4.63 10.79
N ILE A 20 6.44 -4.33 10.75
CA ILE A 20 5.48 -5.13 10.02
C ILE A 20 4.91 -4.31 8.87
N LEU A 21 4.95 -4.89 7.65
CA LEU A 21 4.49 -4.29 6.43
C LEU A 21 3.29 -5.06 5.87
N PHE A 22 2.32 -4.34 5.30
CA PHE A 22 1.13 -4.92 4.70
C PHE A 22 1.01 -4.52 3.22
N PRO A 23 0.87 -5.49 2.29
CA PRO A 23 0.74 -5.22 0.87
C PRO A 23 -0.61 -4.57 0.54
N GLY A 24 -0.69 -4.01 -0.66
CA GLY A 24 -1.90 -3.44 -1.25
C GLY A 24 -2.52 -4.30 -2.34
N GLN A 25 -3.59 -3.78 -2.94
CA GLN A 25 -4.24 -4.39 -4.10
C GLN A 25 -3.24 -4.61 -5.23
N GLY A 26 -3.38 -5.74 -5.93
CA GLY A 26 -2.51 -6.18 -7.01
C GLY A 26 -1.58 -7.33 -6.62
N THR A 27 -1.59 -7.73 -5.35
CA THR A 27 -0.81 -8.87 -4.83
C THR A 27 -1.64 -10.15 -4.70
N GLN A 28 -2.97 -10.06 -4.85
CA GLN A 28 -3.88 -11.22 -4.77
C GLN A 28 -3.66 -12.21 -5.93
N TYR A 29 -3.84 -13.47 -5.63
CA TYR A 29 -3.82 -14.59 -6.61
C TYR A 29 -4.71 -15.74 -6.14
N VAL A 30 -5.23 -16.53 -7.06
CA VAL A 30 -6.01 -17.71 -6.72
C VAL A 30 -5.10 -18.77 -6.12
N GLY A 31 -5.51 -19.32 -4.98
CA GLY A 31 -4.73 -20.26 -4.17
C GLY A 31 -4.03 -19.59 -2.97
N MET A 32 -4.02 -18.25 -2.87
CA MET A 32 -3.55 -17.57 -1.68
C MET A 32 -4.40 -17.98 -0.45
N ALA A 33 -3.85 -17.83 0.73
CA ALA A 33 -4.41 -18.27 2.02
C ALA A 33 -4.41 -19.78 2.25
N SER A 34 -4.08 -20.63 1.27
CA SER A 34 -4.10 -22.10 1.45
C SER A 34 -3.20 -22.57 2.59
N LYS A 35 -1.99 -22.00 2.72
CA LYS A 35 -1.05 -22.33 3.80
C LYS A 35 -1.52 -21.82 5.15
N LEU A 36 -2.31 -20.76 5.17
CA LEU A 36 -2.80 -20.14 6.39
C LEU A 36 -3.88 -20.98 7.08
N MET A 37 -4.57 -21.84 6.33
CA MET A 37 -5.68 -22.64 6.85
C MET A 37 -5.26 -23.71 7.88
N ARG A 38 -3.97 -23.95 8.05
CA ARG A 38 -3.44 -24.76 9.16
C ARG A 38 -3.45 -24.04 10.53
N PHE A 39 -3.55 -22.70 10.53
CA PHE A 39 -3.59 -21.87 11.72
C PHE A 39 -5.04 -21.57 12.11
N PRO A 40 -5.53 -21.99 13.28
CA PRO A 40 -6.93 -21.80 13.69
C PRO A 40 -7.38 -20.34 13.70
N GLU A 41 -6.52 -19.44 14.22
CA GLU A 41 -6.86 -18.01 14.30
C GLU A 41 -6.89 -17.35 12.90
N ALA A 42 -6.03 -17.77 11.97
CA ALA A 42 -6.10 -17.32 10.58
C ALA A 42 -7.42 -17.73 9.92
N ARG A 43 -7.89 -18.95 10.16
CA ARG A 43 -9.20 -19.42 9.67
C ARG A 43 -10.33 -18.57 10.26
N ARG A 44 -10.28 -18.29 11.58
CA ARG A 44 -11.28 -17.46 12.26
C ARG A 44 -11.39 -16.05 11.67
N ILE A 45 -10.26 -15.45 11.25
CA ILE A 45 -10.27 -14.15 10.55
C ILE A 45 -11.11 -14.22 9.27
N PHE A 46 -10.97 -15.30 8.48
CA PHE A 46 -11.79 -15.49 7.28
C PHE A 46 -13.26 -15.75 7.60
N ASP A 47 -13.58 -16.52 8.65
CA ASP A 47 -14.96 -16.79 9.06
C ASP A 47 -15.66 -15.49 9.46
N LEU A 48 -15.01 -14.65 10.27
CA LEU A 48 -15.52 -13.32 10.64
C LEU A 48 -15.69 -12.41 9.41
N ALA A 49 -14.75 -12.47 8.45
CA ALA A 49 -14.86 -11.71 7.21
C ALA A 49 -16.06 -12.16 6.37
N ASN A 50 -16.30 -13.46 6.25
CA ASN A 50 -17.44 -14.02 5.52
C ASN A 50 -18.78 -13.56 6.13
N GLU A 51 -18.88 -13.55 7.48
CA GLU A 51 -20.07 -13.05 8.19
C GLU A 51 -20.32 -11.57 7.89
N VAL A 52 -19.29 -10.73 7.94
CA VAL A 52 -19.41 -9.28 7.73
C VAL A 52 -19.72 -8.94 6.29
N LEU A 53 -19.10 -9.65 5.34
CA LEU A 53 -19.19 -9.38 3.89
C LEU A 53 -20.42 -10.05 3.24
N GLY A 54 -20.97 -11.09 3.85
CA GLY A 54 -22.12 -11.82 3.33
C GLY A 54 -21.82 -12.73 2.14
N TYR A 55 -20.55 -13.08 1.91
CA TYR A 55 -20.11 -14.04 0.89
C TYR A 55 -18.84 -14.77 1.36
N ASP A 56 -18.58 -15.92 0.75
CA ASP A 56 -17.40 -16.75 1.05
C ASP A 56 -16.14 -16.20 0.38
N LEU A 57 -15.44 -15.32 1.13
CA LEU A 57 -14.19 -14.71 0.71
C LEU A 57 -13.06 -15.74 0.67
N LEU A 58 -13.03 -16.70 1.62
CA LEU A 58 -12.01 -17.74 1.66
C LEU A 58 -12.06 -18.60 0.39
N LYS A 59 -13.24 -19.04 0.02
CA LYS A 59 -13.44 -19.80 -1.22
C LYS A 59 -12.99 -19.00 -2.45
N LEU A 60 -13.30 -17.71 -2.50
CA LEU A 60 -12.84 -16.84 -3.60
C LEU A 60 -11.31 -16.75 -3.64
N CYS A 61 -10.64 -16.65 -2.48
CA CYS A 61 -9.18 -16.64 -2.41
C CYS A 61 -8.55 -17.96 -2.84
N LEU A 62 -9.14 -19.09 -2.45
CA LEU A 62 -8.61 -20.43 -2.73
C LEU A 62 -8.89 -20.91 -4.15
N GLU A 63 -10.09 -20.70 -4.66
CA GLU A 63 -10.62 -21.33 -5.87
C GLU A 63 -10.90 -20.31 -6.99
N GLY A 64 -10.99 -19.02 -6.69
CA GLY A 64 -11.34 -18.00 -7.67
C GLY A 64 -12.84 -17.94 -7.99
N PRO A 65 -13.24 -17.52 -9.19
CA PRO A 65 -12.40 -17.26 -10.39
C PRO A 65 -11.53 -16.00 -10.29
N VAL A 66 -10.42 -16.00 -11.01
CA VAL A 66 -9.42 -14.94 -10.97
C VAL A 66 -9.99 -13.57 -11.36
N ASP A 67 -10.86 -13.51 -12.34
CA ASP A 67 -11.48 -12.26 -12.80
C ASP A 67 -12.34 -11.63 -11.70
N LYS A 68 -13.09 -12.44 -10.94
CA LYS A 68 -13.85 -11.96 -9.79
C LYS A 68 -12.93 -11.49 -8.67
N LEU A 69 -11.87 -12.25 -8.36
CA LEU A 69 -10.90 -11.90 -7.33
C LEU A 69 -10.18 -10.57 -7.65
N ASN A 70 -9.93 -10.29 -8.93
CA ASN A 70 -9.23 -9.08 -9.38
C ASN A 70 -10.11 -7.82 -9.43
N ARG A 71 -11.43 -7.94 -9.30
CA ARG A 71 -12.29 -6.78 -9.18
C ARG A 71 -11.96 -6.02 -7.90
N THR A 72 -11.90 -4.70 -7.97
CA THR A 72 -11.50 -3.82 -6.84
C THR A 72 -12.30 -4.12 -5.57
N GLU A 73 -13.60 -4.37 -5.69
CA GLU A 73 -14.50 -4.69 -4.59
C GLU A 73 -14.15 -5.99 -3.85
N HIS A 74 -13.53 -6.95 -4.52
CA HIS A 74 -13.11 -8.22 -3.92
C HIS A 74 -11.62 -8.23 -3.56
N ALA A 75 -10.78 -7.68 -4.42
CA ALA A 75 -9.33 -7.68 -4.26
C ALA A 75 -8.90 -6.99 -2.95
N GLN A 76 -9.53 -5.85 -2.62
CA GLN A 76 -9.18 -5.12 -1.40
C GLN A 76 -9.50 -5.94 -0.13
N HIS A 77 -10.66 -6.57 -0.06
CA HIS A 77 -11.00 -7.45 1.06
C HIS A 77 -10.08 -8.67 1.13
N ALA A 78 -9.86 -9.32 -0.01
CA ALA A 78 -9.03 -10.50 -0.10
C ALA A 78 -7.60 -10.25 0.40
N VAL A 79 -6.98 -9.14 -0.02
CA VAL A 79 -5.63 -8.76 0.43
C VAL A 79 -5.63 -8.40 1.92
N MET A 80 -6.59 -7.61 2.40
CA MET A 80 -6.66 -7.22 3.81
C MET A 80 -6.83 -8.43 4.73
N VAL A 81 -7.80 -9.30 4.43
CA VAL A 81 -8.11 -10.47 5.27
C VAL A 81 -6.96 -11.47 5.25
N SER A 82 -6.39 -11.76 4.07
CA SER A 82 -5.22 -12.62 3.96
C SER A 82 -4.01 -12.06 4.70
N SER A 83 -3.83 -10.73 4.70
CA SER A 83 -2.73 -10.07 5.43
C SER A 83 -2.90 -10.19 6.94
N LEU A 84 -4.11 -10.01 7.45
CA LEU A 84 -4.40 -10.21 8.88
C LEU A 84 -4.31 -11.68 9.29
N ALA A 85 -4.72 -12.60 8.42
CA ALA A 85 -4.55 -14.03 8.64
C ALA A 85 -3.05 -14.44 8.65
N ALA A 86 -2.23 -13.86 7.77
CA ALA A 86 -0.77 -14.04 7.79
C ALA A 86 -0.13 -13.47 9.07
N LEU A 87 -0.71 -12.39 9.61
CA LEU A 87 -0.30 -11.84 10.90
C LEU A 87 -0.56 -12.83 12.05
N GLU A 88 -1.67 -13.59 12.03
CA GLU A 88 -1.92 -14.64 13.03
C GLU A 88 -0.90 -15.77 12.94
N GLN A 89 -0.49 -16.18 11.72
CA GLN A 89 0.64 -17.10 11.57
C GLN A 89 1.92 -16.51 12.20
N LEU A 90 2.22 -15.24 11.93
CA LEU A 90 3.41 -14.59 12.50
C LEU A 90 3.36 -14.57 14.03
N LYS A 91 2.19 -14.31 14.63
CA LYS A 91 1.99 -14.34 16.09
C LYS A 91 2.28 -15.72 16.68
N GLU A 92 1.81 -16.78 16.04
CA GLU A 92 2.00 -18.16 16.50
C GLU A 92 3.46 -18.61 16.35
N GLU A 93 4.06 -18.37 15.17
CA GLU A 93 5.41 -18.87 14.87
C GLU A 93 6.52 -17.99 15.49
N ARG A 94 6.27 -16.68 15.65
CA ARG A 94 7.27 -15.68 16.07
C ARG A 94 6.66 -14.60 16.97
N PRO A 95 6.11 -14.93 18.15
CA PRO A 95 5.41 -13.97 19.01
C PRO A 95 6.26 -12.72 19.33
N LYS A 96 7.57 -12.87 19.52
CA LYS A 96 8.48 -11.74 19.74
C LYS A 96 8.45 -10.71 18.61
N ALA A 97 8.14 -11.10 17.36
CA ALA A 97 8.05 -10.16 16.27
C ALA A 97 6.88 -9.18 16.46
N ILE A 98 5.82 -9.60 17.13
CA ILE A 98 4.68 -8.76 17.48
C ILE A 98 5.00 -7.90 18.71
N ASP A 99 5.51 -8.52 19.77
CA ASP A 99 5.78 -7.87 21.05
C ASP A 99 6.82 -6.74 20.94
N THR A 100 7.78 -6.90 20.03
CA THR A 100 8.85 -5.92 19.79
C THR A 100 8.61 -5.04 18.58
N CYS A 101 7.38 -5.01 18.04
CA CYS A 101 7.06 -4.19 16.88
C CYS A 101 7.04 -2.71 17.24
N VAL A 102 7.93 -1.94 16.60
CA VAL A 102 8.09 -0.50 16.85
C VAL A 102 7.37 0.37 15.82
N ALA A 103 7.08 -0.18 14.64
CA ALA A 103 6.44 0.54 13.55
C ALA A 103 5.76 -0.41 12.57
N THR A 104 4.74 0.12 11.90
CA THR A 104 4.03 -0.57 10.82
C THR A 104 3.72 0.39 9.70
N ALA A 105 3.64 -0.12 8.49
CA ALA A 105 3.15 0.59 7.32
C ALA A 105 2.43 -0.38 6.38
N GLY A 106 1.53 0.16 5.58
CA GLY A 106 0.89 -0.61 4.54
C GLY A 106 0.78 0.18 3.24
N PHE A 107 0.85 -0.52 2.13
CA PHE A 107 0.79 0.10 0.81
C PHE A 107 -0.67 0.27 0.37
N SER A 108 -1.12 1.51 0.19
CA SER A 108 -2.49 1.83 -0.24
C SER A 108 -3.54 1.17 0.67
N LEU A 109 -4.21 0.12 0.22
CA LEU A 109 -5.12 -0.68 1.05
C LEU A 109 -4.44 -1.18 2.34
N GLY A 110 -3.19 -1.60 2.24
CA GLY A 110 -2.40 -2.08 3.37
C GLY A 110 -2.27 -1.06 4.51
N GLU A 111 -2.40 0.25 4.23
CA GLU A 111 -2.41 1.28 5.28
C GLU A 111 -3.62 1.10 6.22
N ILE A 112 -4.78 0.70 5.68
CA ILE A 112 -5.96 0.37 6.52
C ILE A 112 -5.69 -0.90 7.33
N THR A 113 -5.03 -1.91 6.72
CA THR A 113 -4.61 -3.13 7.43
C THR A 113 -3.64 -2.80 8.58
N ALA A 114 -2.68 -1.90 8.34
CA ALA A 114 -1.75 -1.43 9.36
C ALA A 114 -2.46 -0.69 10.51
N LEU A 115 -3.50 0.10 10.22
CA LEU A 115 -4.33 0.76 11.23
C LEU A 115 -5.14 -0.25 12.07
N VAL A 116 -5.61 -1.36 11.48
CA VAL A 116 -6.24 -2.46 12.24
C VAL A 116 -5.23 -3.13 13.15
N PHE A 117 -4.06 -3.47 12.63
CA PHE A 117 -2.97 -4.06 13.42
C PHE A 117 -2.55 -3.17 14.59
N ALA A 118 -2.47 -1.87 14.38
CA ALA A 118 -2.14 -0.89 15.41
C ALA A 118 -3.28 -0.58 16.41
N GLY A 119 -4.41 -1.29 16.33
CA GLY A 119 -5.54 -1.11 17.24
C GLY A 119 -6.39 0.14 17.01
N VAL A 120 -6.17 0.84 15.90
CA VAL A 120 -6.91 2.09 15.56
C VAL A 120 -8.34 1.79 15.12
N LEU A 121 -8.51 0.74 14.29
CA LEU A 121 -9.77 0.35 13.65
C LEU A 121 -10.18 -1.07 14.11
N PRO A 122 -11.40 -1.28 14.61
CA PRO A 122 -11.94 -2.63 14.77
C PRO A 122 -12.05 -3.34 13.41
N PHE A 123 -11.76 -4.63 13.38
CA PHE A 123 -11.70 -5.43 12.15
C PHE A 123 -13.00 -5.39 11.34
N ASP A 124 -14.15 -5.58 12.00
CA ASP A 124 -15.47 -5.55 11.35
C ASP A 124 -15.79 -4.18 10.73
N LYS A 125 -15.38 -3.10 11.41
CA LYS A 125 -15.55 -1.73 10.90
C LYS A 125 -14.60 -1.44 9.74
N ALA A 126 -13.38 -1.97 9.81
CA ALA A 126 -12.40 -1.83 8.74
C ALA A 126 -12.86 -2.55 7.46
N LEU A 127 -13.44 -3.75 7.55
CA LEU A 127 -14.01 -4.46 6.40
C LEU A 127 -15.10 -3.63 5.71
N LYS A 128 -16.05 -3.06 6.49
CA LYS A 128 -17.10 -2.20 5.95
C LYS A 128 -16.56 -0.91 5.35
N LEU A 129 -15.53 -0.33 5.96
CA LEU A 129 -14.86 0.85 5.44
C LEU A 129 -14.15 0.55 4.11
N VAL A 130 -13.47 -0.59 4.00
CA VAL A 130 -12.81 -1.06 2.77
C VAL A 130 -13.83 -1.33 1.67
N GLN A 131 -15.00 -1.88 2.00
CA GLN A 131 -16.08 -2.07 1.03
C GLN A 131 -16.55 -0.73 0.44
N ILE A 132 -16.76 0.28 1.29
CA ILE A 132 -17.14 1.63 0.83
C ILE A 132 -16.03 2.23 -0.04
N ARG A 133 -14.76 2.08 0.38
CA ARG A 133 -13.60 2.53 -0.37
C ARG A 133 -13.54 1.90 -1.76
N ALA A 134 -13.62 0.58 -1.82
CA ALA A 134 -13.52 -0.17 -3.06
C ALA A 134 -14.66 0.18 -4.04
N ASN A 135 -15.90 0.26 -3.53
CA ASN A 135 -17.06 0.62 -4.35
C ASN A 135 -16.95 2.06 -4.88
N ALA A 136 -16.56 3.01 -4.03
CA ALA A 136 -16.42 4.41 -4.44
C ALA A 136 -15.29 4.58 -5.47
N MET A 137 -14.16 3.87 -5.29
CA MET A 137 -13.07 3.87 -6.28
C MET A 137 -13.50 3.21 -7.59
N GLN A 138 -14.30 2.15 -7.55
CA GLN A 138 -14.83 1.50 -8.76
C GLN A 138 -15.76 2.45 -9.52
N VAL A 139 -16.66 3.16 -8.84
CA VAL A 139 -17.53 4.17 -9.45
C VAL A 139 -16.71 5.27 -10.14
N ALA A 140 -15.61 5.72 -9.51
CA ALA A 140 -14.72 6.70 -10.15
C ALA A 140 -14.03 6.12 -11.39
N CYS A 141 -13.61 4.86 -11.39
CA CYS A 141 -13.04 4.16 -12.54
C CYS A 141 -14.03 4.05 -13.70
N ASP A 142 -15.30 3.78 -13.40
CA ASP A 142 -16.34 3.62 -14.42
C ASP A 142 -16.70 4.95 -15.11
N ARG A 143 -16.44 6.09 -14.44
CA ARG A 143 -16.66 7.43 -15.01
C ARG A 143 -15.57 7.87 -15.97
N VAL A 144 -14.32 7.59 -15.64
CA VAL A 144 -13.17 8.03 -16.42
C VAL A 144 -12.28 6.83 -16.69
N ALA A 145 -12.12 6.47 -17.94
CA ALA A 145 -11.20 5.44 -18.37
C ALA A 145 -9.76 5.84 -18.01
N GLY A 146 -9.25 5.24 -16.95
CA GLY A 146 -7.93 5.51 -16.40
C GLY A 146 -7.02 4.29 -16.45
N GLY A 147 -5.74 4.53 -16.27
CA GLY A 147 -4.74 3.47 -16.20
C GLY A 147 -3.54 3.90 -15.38
N MET A 148 -2.70 2.91 -15.06
CA MET A 148 -1.44 3.12 -14.36
C MET A 148 -0.32 2.36 -15.05
N ALA A 149 0.88 2.93 -15.02
CA ALA A 149 2.07 2.27 -15.54
C ALA A 149 3.28 2.48 -14.62
N MET A 150 4.01 1.39 -14.37
CA MET A 150 5.30 1.46 -13.69
C MET A 150 6.35 1.96 -14.66
N VAL A 151 7.13 2.94 -14.24
CA VAL A 151 8.16 3.60 -15.02
C VAL A 151 9.51 3.48 -14.34
N LEU A 152 10.47 2.84 -15.02
CA LEU A 152 11.89 2.88 -14.67
C LEU A 152 12.58 3.96 -15.49
N TYR A 153 13.33 4.83 -14.83
CA TYR A 153 13.91 6.00 -15.46
C TYR A 153 15.35 6.25 -15.02
N GLY A 154 16.06 7.08 -15.77
CA GLY A 154 17.42 7.50 -15.46
C GLY A 154 17.49 8.94 -14.97
N PRO A 155 18.69 9.43 -14.62
CA PRO A 155 18.88 10.80 -14.14
C PRO A 155 18.52 11.87 -15.19
N ASP A 156 18.51 11.51 -16.46
CA ASP A 156 18.19 12.36 -17.60
C ASP A 156 16.72 12.34 -18.00
N THR A 157 15.86 11.65 -17.21
CA THR A 157 14.41 11.55 -17.46
C THR A 157 13.64 12.46 -16.52
N GLU A 158 12.87 13.36 -17.10
CA GLU A 158 11.97 14.26 -16.38
C GLU A 158 10.53 13.73 -16.41
N ILE A 159 10.16 12.91 -15.41
CA ILE A 159 8.83 12.27 -15.37
C ILE A 159 7.69 13.30 -15.34
N GLY A 160 7.85 14.41 -14.62
CA GLY A 160 6.87 15.50 -14.61
C GLY A 160 6.64 16.09 -15.98
N ALA A 161 7.70 16.38 -16.72
CA ALA A 161 7.64 16.90 -18.09
C ALA A 161 7.04 15.87 -19.05
N ALA A 162 7.35 14.56 -18.88
CA ALA A 162 6.77 13.50 -19.68
C ALA A 162 5.23 13.42 -19.47
N CYS A 163 4.78 13.48 -18.22
CA CYS A 163 3.35 13.51 -17.88
C CYS A 163 2.66 14.78 -18.47
N ALA A 164 3.30 15.95 -18.37
CA ALA A 164 2.74 17.18 -18.95
C ALA A 164 2.57 17.08 -20.48
N LYS A 165 3.53 16.48 -21.19
CA LYS A 165 3.41 16.22 -22.63
C LYS A 165 2.27 15.26 -22.94
N ALA A 166 2.06 14.23 -22.12
CA ALA A 166 0.94 13.31 -22.28
C ALA A 166 -0.40 14.02 -22.08
N VAL A 167 -0.52 14.91 -21.10
CA VAL A 167 -1.71 15.74 -20.87
C VAL A 167 -1.95 16.65 -22.06
N GLN A 168 -0.91 17.37 -22.54
CA GLN A 168 -1.07 18.26 -23.71
C GLN A 168 -1.54 17.48 -24.94
N TRP A 169 -0.97 16.31 -25.20
CA TRP A 169 -1.40 15.45 -26.29
C TRP A 169 -2.89 15.06 -26.17
N CYS A 170 -3.35 14.75 -24.95
CA CYS A 170 -4.77 14.46 -24.70
C CYS A 170 -5.66 15.67 -24.98
N VAL A 171 -5.24 16.89 -24.59
CA VAL A 171 -5.95 18.15 -24.90
C VAL A 171 -6.06 18.33 -26.39
N ASP A 172 -4.96 18.15 -27.15
CA ASP A 172 -4.92 18.28 -28.62
C ASP A 172 -5.83 17.23 -29.31
N LYS A 173 -6.16 16.14 -28.63
CA LYS A 173 -7.12 15.11 -29.08
C LYS A 173 -8.57 15.39 -28.64
N GLY A 174 -8.82 16.48 -27.94
CA GLY A 174 -10.16 16.86 -27.49
C GLY A 174 -10.65 16.09 -26.25
N ILE A 175 -9.75 15.47 -25.49
CA ILE A 175 -10.11 14.82 -24.22
C ILE A 175 -10.33 15.91 -23.18
N GLU A 176 -11.50 15.88 -22.55
CA GLU A 176 -11.88 16.86 -21.54
C GLU A 176 -11.16 16.59 -20.20
N ASN A 177 -10.60 17.63 -19.61
CA ASN A 177 -9.95 17.60 -18.28
C ASN A 177 -8.97 16.43 -18.09
N PRO A 178 -8.03 16.20 -19.03
CA PRO A 178 -7.13 15.06 -18.93
C PRO A 178 -6.14 15.23 -17.78
N TYR A 179 -5.76 14.12 -17.19
CA TYR A 179 -4.77 14.05 -16.12
C TYR A 179 -3.71 12.99 -16.42
N CYS A 180 -2.48 13.29 -16.08
CA CYS A 180 -1.38 12.32 -15.97
C CYS A 180 -0.38 12.81 -14.92
N GLY A 181 0.00 11.94 -14.00
CA GLY A 181 0.95 12.31 -12.93
C GLY A 181 1.47 11.11 -12.15
N VAL A 182 2.43 11.37 -11.27
CA VAL A 182 2.96 10.33 -10.38
C VAL A 182 1.88 9.92 -9.38
N SER A 183 1.60 8.64 -9.31
CA SER A 183 0.66 8.03 -8.35
C SER A 183 1.37 7.28 -7.21
N ASN A 184 2.59 6.77 -7.45
CA ASN A 184 3.35 6.07 -6.41
C ASN A 184 4.85 6.34 -6.59
N TYR A 185 5.50 6.70 -5.49
CA TYR A 185 6.96 6.73 -5.38
C TYR A 185 7.39 5.38 -4.80
N MET A 186 7.99 4.52 -5.63
CA MET A 186 8.26 3.13 -5.28
C MET A 186 9.63 2.92 -4.62
N PHE A 187 10.67 3.27 -5.36
CA PHE A 187 12.07 3.19 -4.96
C PHE A 187 12.91 4.08 -5.90
N PRO A 188 14.22 4.32 -5.64
CA PRO A 188 15.06 5.15 -6.50
C PRO A 188 14.96 4.77 -7.97
N HIS A 189 14.67 5.75 -8.82
CA HIS A 189 14.47 5.58 -10.27
C HIS A 189 13.26 4.71 -10.69
N CYS A 190 12.30 4.49 -9.78
CA CYS A 190 11.04 3.81 -10.08
C CYS A 190 9.82 4.56 -9.51
N LYS A 191 8.88 4.88 -10.39
CA LYS A 191 7.60 5.48 -10.04
C LYS A 191 6.48 4.74 -10.75
N VAL A 192 5.26 4.88 -10.24
CA VAL A 192 4.06 4.58 -11.00
C VAL A 192 3.44 5.90 -11.40
N VAL A 193 3.07 6.01 -12.67
CA VAL A 193 2.27 7.13 -13.20
C VAL A 193 0.84 6.65 -13.40
N GLY A 194 -0.11 7.53 -13.12
CA GLY A 194 -1.54 7.27 -13.35
C GLY A 194 -2.17 8.44 -14.09
N GLY A 195 -3.18 8.16 -14.88
CA GLY A 195 -3.88 9.17 -15.67
C GLY A 195 -4.95 8.57 -16.56
N ASN A 196 -5.50 9.38 -17.46
CA ASN A 196 -6.37 8.90 -18.51
C ASN A 196 -5.68 7.81 -19.33
N ILE A 197 -6.44 6.85 -19.81
CA ILE A 197 -5.85 5.70 -20.52
C ILE A 197 -5.05 6.15 -21.74
N GLU A 198 -5.50 7.17 -22.45
CA GLU A 198 -4.85 7.76 -23.62
C GLU A 198 -3.51 8.41 -23.25
N ALA A 199 -3.42 9.05 -22.07
CA ALA A 199 -2.16 9.62 -21.59
C ALA A 199 -1.14 8.51 -21.26
N ILE A 200 -1.58 7.40 -20.68
CA ILE A 200 -0.73 6.24 -20.43
C ILE A 200 -0.25 5.64 -21.75
N GLU A 201 -1.12 5.49 -22.74
CA GLU A 201 -0.75 5.02 -24.08
C GLU A 201 0.26 5.93 -24.78
N PHE A 202 0.10 7.26 -24.63
CA PHE A 202 1.07 8.20 -25.14
C PHE A 202 2.47 7.97 -24.53
N LEU A 203 2.54 7.80 -23.21
CA LEU A 203 3.83 7.52 -22.53
C LEU A 203 4.45 6.21 -23.01
N GLU A 204 3.64 5.17 -23.21
CA GLU A 204 4.13 3.87 -23.72
C GLU A 204 4.72 4.01 -25.14
N LYS A 205 3.98 4.64 -26.05
CA LYS A 205 4.38 4.83 -27.44
C LYS A 205 5.59 5.73 -27.61
N ASN A 206 5.75 6.72 -26.74
CA ASN A 206 6.82 7.72 -26.81
C ASN A 206 7.94 7.49 -25.79
N SER A 207 8.00 6.34 -25.15
CA SER A 207 8.93 6.07 -24.04
C SER A 207 10.39 6.38 -24.38
N LYS A 208 10.86 6.03 -25.59
CA LYS A 208 12.21 6.32 -26.06
C LYS A 208 12.50 7.82 -26.15
N ALA A 209 11.58 8.58 -26.79
CA ALA A 209 11.70 10.03 -26.93
C ALA A 209 11.65 10.77 -25.59
N LEU A 210 10.95 10.21 -24.63
CA LEU A 210 10.82 10.70 -23.25
C LEU A 210 11.96 10.19 -22.34
N LYS A 211 12.93 9.46 -22.89
CA LYS A 211 14.08 8.87 -22.16
C LYS A 211 13.66 7.94 -21.02
N ILE A 212 12.47 7.35 -21.11
CA ILE A 212 11.99 6.34 -20.18
C ILE A 212 12.70 5.02 -20.50
N ARG A 213 13.40 4.45 -19.52
CA ARG A 213 14.14 3.20 -19.71
C ARG A 213 13.23 1.99 -19.89
N ARG A 214 12.17 1.95 -19.10
CA ARG A 214 11.14 0.88 -19.17
C ARG A 214 9.82 1.43 -18.66
N ILE A 215 8.74 1.11 -19.36
CA ILE A 215 7.37 1.34 -18.93
C ILE A 215 6.60 0.03 -19.01
N LYS A 216 5.78 -0.25 -18.00
CA LYS A 216 4.93 -1.43 -17.95
C LYS A 216 3.58 -1.06 -17.38
N ARG A 217 2.52 -1.24 -18.19
CA ARG A 217 1.13 -1.06 -17.72
C ARG A 217 0.81 -2.02 -16.58
N LEU A 218 0.11 -1.52 -15.57
CA LEU A 218 -0.37 -2.31 -14.46
C LEU A 218 -1.79 -2.83 -14.77
N PRO A 219 -2.13 -4.06 -14.35
CA PRO A 219 -3.45 -4.65 -14.55
C PRO A 219 -4.44 -4.12 -13.50
N VAL A 220 -4.77 -2.83 -13.59
CA VAL A 220 -5.70 -2.15 -12.69
C VAL A 220 -6.77 -1.42 -13.50
N SER A 221 -7.96 -1.28 -12.92
CA SER A 221 -9.15 -0.73 -13.58
C SER A 221 -9.19 0.80 -13.64
N GLY A 222 -8.27 1.51 -12.99
CA GLY A 222 -8.29 2.96 -12.95
C GLY A 222 -7.00 3.60 -12.52
N ALA A 223 -6.95 4.93 -12.53
CA ALA A 223 -5.81 5.74 -12.14
C ALA A 223 -5.85 6.04 -10.63
N PHE A 224 -5.62 5.01 -9.80
CA PHE A 224 -5.62 5.15 -8.34
C PHE A 224 -4.56 6.15 -7.87
N HIS A 225 -4.82 6.79 -6.73
CA HIS A 225 -3.93 7.79 -6.11
C HIS A 225 -3.67 9.01 -7.00
N THR A 226 -4.68 9.37 -7.82
CA THR A 226 -4.68 10.57 -8.67
C THR A 226 -5.99 11.35 -8.48
N PRO A 227 -6.07 12.63 -8.91
CA PRO A 227 -7.30 13.40 -8.86
C PRO A 227 -8.49 12.74 -9.58
N LEU A 228 -8.28 11.80 -10.51
CA LEU A 228 -9.36 11.05 -11.16
C LEU A 228 -10.17 10.17 -10.20
N MET A 229 -9.70 10.01 -8.94
CA MET A 229 -10.41 9.29 -7.88
C MET A 229 -11.14 10.22 -6.90
N GLU A 230 -11.31 11.52 -7.21
CA GLU A 230 -11.82 12.52 -6.26
C GLU A 230 -13.21 12.19 -5.72
N ASP A 231 -14.09 11.64 -6.55
CA ASP A 231 -15.45 11.22 -6.16
C ASP A 231 -15.47 10.17 -5.04
N ALA A 232 -14.39 9.43 -4.86
CA ALA A 232 -14.29 8.43 -3.80
C ALA A 232 -13.92 9.00 -2.42
N ILE A 233 -13.47 10.26 -2.33
CA ILE A 233 -13.05 10.88 -1.07
C ILE A 233 -14.23 11.02 -0.10
N GLU A 234 -15.33 11.63 -0.55
CA GLU A 234 -16.44 11.98 0.32
C GLU A 234 -17.11 10.76 0.95
N PRO A 235 -17.52 9.72 0.19
CA PRO A 235 -18.11 8.52 0.76
C PRO A 235 -17.20 7.85 1.79
N PHE A 236 -15.91 7.75 1.48
CA PHE A 236 -14.91 7.18 2.36
C PHE A 236 -14.72 8.00 3.64
N ALA A 237 -14.53 9.32 3.52
CA ALA A 237 -14.35 10.22 4.66
C ALA A 237 -15.58 10.24 5.58
N LYS A 238 -16.79 10.22 4.99
CA LYS A 238 -18.05 10.17 5.74
C LYS A 238 -18.20 8.85 6.52
N ALA A 239 -17.79 7.74 5.92
CA ALA A 239 -17.80 6.44 6.59
C ALA A 239 -16.75 6.38 7.71
N LEU A 240 -15.52 6.83 7.45
CA LEU A 240 -14.43 6.85 8.43
C LEU A 240 -14.79 7.66 9.68
N LYS A 241 -15.42 8.82 9.52
CA LYS A 241 -15.86 9.67 10.65
C LYS A 241 -16.89 9.01 11.59
N LYS A 242 -17.61 7.98 11.13
CA LYS A 242 -18.60 7.26 11.93
C LYS A 242 -18.00 6.15 12.78
N ILE A 243 -16.73 5.82 12.56
CA ILE A 243 -16.05 4.75 13.27
C ILE A 243 -15.38 5.35 14.52
N PRO A 244 -15.57 4.77 15.70
CA PRO A 244 -14.86 5.18 16.92
C PRO A 244 -13.40 4.71 16.82
N LEU A 245 -12.54 5.57 16.31
CA LEU A 245 -11.10 5.30 16.19
C LEU A 245 -10.42 5.40 17.56
N GLN A 246 -9.41 4.54 17.77
CA GLN A 246 -8.52 4.58 18.92
C GLN A 246 -7.16 5.14 18.55
N GLU A 247 -6.41 5.66 19.52
CA GLU A 247 -5.03 6.07 19.28
C GLU A 247 -4.16 4.85 18.95
N PRO A 248 -3.25 4.96 17.97
CA PRO A 248 -2.42 3.84 17.57
C PRO A 248 -1.46 3.42 18.69
N ILE A 249 -1.43 2.13 19.03
CA ILE A 249 -0.49 1.56 20.00
C ILE A 249 0.91 1.34 19.43
N ILE A 250 1.04 1.37 18.11
CA ILE A 250 2.29 1.23 17.35
C ILE A 250 2.33 2.38 16.33
N ARG A 251 3.52 2.87 15.99
CA ARG A 251 3.68 3.90 14.96
C ARG A 251 3.17 3.41 13.61
N VAL A 252 2.17 4.04 13.04
CA VAL A 252 1.64 3.77 11.69
C VAL A 252 2.05 4.89 10.75
N TYR A 253 2.67 4.55 9.62
CA TYR A 253 3.13 5.54 8.65
C TYR A 253 2.07 5.80 7.58
N SER A 254 1.83 7.09 7.31
CA SER A 254 0.90 7.55 6.28
C SER A 254 1.51 7.51 4.88
N ASN A 255 0.77 7.00 3.91
CA ASN A 255 1.17 7.02 2.50
C ASN A 255 1.24 8.44 1.91
N VAL A 256 0.50 9.40 2.47
CA VAL A 256 0.37 10.76 1.93
C VAL A 256 1.62 11.58 2.12
N ASP A 257 2.27 11.48 3.27
CA ASP A 257 3.45 12.28 3.62
C ASP A 257 4.68 11.46 4.01
N GLY A 258 4.54 10.13 4.12
CA GLY A 258 5.63 9.22 4.51
C GLY A 258 6.01 9.33 5.99
N LYS A 259 5.18 9.96 6.83
CA LYS A 259 5.43 10.22 8.25
C LYS A 259 4.46 9.45 9.13
N PRO A 260 4.82 9.17 10.41
CA PRO A 260 3.90 8.51 11.33
C PRO A 260 2.68 9.40 11.62
N TYR A 261 1.52 8.76 11.73
CA TYR A 261 0.33 9.42 12.27
C TYR A 261 0.60 9.89 13.70
N ARG A 262 0.10 11.06 14.04
CA ARG A 262 0.33 11.68 15.35
C ARG A 262 -0.77 11.35 16.36
N HIS A 263 -2.01 11.32 15.89
CA HIS A 263 -3.23 11.15 16.69
C HIS A 263 -4.44 10.93 15.78
N VAL A 264 -5.56 10.50 16.32
CA VAL A 264 -6.80 10.19 15.59
C VAL A 264 -7.27 11.34 14.67
N PRO A 265 -7.34 12.63 15.08
CA PRO A 265 -7.69 13.72 14.16
C PRO A 265 -6.77 13.82 12.94
N HIS A 266 -5.48 13.47 13.08
CA HIS A 266 -4.55 13.43 11.96
C HIS A 266 -4.89 12.31 10.98
N ILE A 267 -5.29 11.12 11.49
CA ILE A 267 -5.77 9.99 10.68
C ILE A 267 -7.02 10.39 9.89
N LEU A 268 -8.03 10.96 10.58
CA LEU A 268 -9.27 11.42 9.94
C LEU A 268 -9.03 12.45 8.82
N LYS A 269 -8.00 13.28 8.95
CA LYS A 269 -7.62 14.30 7.95
C LYS A 269 -6.82 13.73 6.79
N GLN A 270 -5.90 12.80 7.03
CA GLN A 270 -4.93 12.34 6.03
C GLN A 270 -5.38 11.10 5.28
N LEU A 271 -5.99 10.12 5.96
CA LEU A 271 -6.35 8.86 5.32
C LEU A 271 -7.30 9.01 4.11
N PRO A 272 -8.32 9.90 4.12
CA PRO A 272 -9.13 10.13 2.92
C PRO A 272 -8.34 10.71 1.75
N LYS A 273 -7.32 11.53 2.01
CA LYS A 273 -6.48 12.12 0.95
C LYS A 273 -5.63 11.09 0.23
N GLN A 274 -5.35 9.94 0.85
CA GLN A 274 -4.62 8.85 0.25
C GLN A 274 -5.24 8.40 -1.09
N ILE A 275 -6.56 8.49 -1.24
CA ILE A 275 -7.29 8.07 -2.45
C ILE A 275 -6.83 8.86 -3.68
N VAL A 276 -6.50 10.14 -3.52
CA VAL A 276 -6.16 11.08 -4.62
C VAL A 276 -4.72 11.59 -4.58
N ARG A 277 -3.93 11.18 -3.59
CA ARG A 277 -2.54 11.63 -3.42
C ARG A 277 -1.57 10.48 -3.66
N PRO A 278 -0.40 10.79 -4.21
CA PRO A 278 0.62 9.78 -4.44
C PRO A 278 1.02 9.03 -3.17
N VAL A 279 1.16 7.72 -3.28
CA VAL A 279 1.75 6.90 -2.23
C VAL A 279 3.26 7.18 -2.16
N LYS A 280 3.71 7.73 -1.06
CA LYS A 280 5.13 8.08 -0.80
C LYS A 280 5.87 6.90 -0.17
N TRP A 281 5.90 5.75 -0.84
CA TRP A 281 6.45 4.52 -0.27
C TRP A 281 7.96 4.59 -0.05
N GLU A 282 8.69 5.08 -1.04
CA GLU A 282 10.14 5.29 -0.94
C GLU A 282 10.49 6.17 0.28
N GLN A 283 9.78 7.30 0.46
CA GLN A 283 9.98 8.19 1.58
C GLN A 283 9.60 7.52 2.92
N THR A 284 8.53 6.72 2.93
CA THR A 284 8.14 5.93 4.10
C THR A 284 9.27 4.96 4.50
N MET A 285 9.84 4.24 3.54
CA MET A 285 10.97 3.34 3.82
C MET A 285 12.18 4.10 4.36
N HIS A 286 12.55 5.23 3.77
CA HIS A 286 13.64 6.06 4.29
C HIS A 286 13.39 6.48 5.73
N GLN A 287 12.20 6.98 6.07
CA GLN A 287 11.84 7.40 7.43
C GLN A 287 11.83 6.25 8.44
N MET A 288 11.30 5.08 8.07
CA MET A 288 11.20 3.93 8.97
C MET A 288 12.57 3.31 9.28
N TYR A 289 13.50 3.37 8.33
CA TYR A 289 14.83 2.75 8.46
C TYR A 289 15.94 3.78 8.68
N GLU A 290 15.61 5.05 8.88
CA GLU A 290 16.58 6.06 9.26
C GLU A 290 17.16 5.77 10.65
N ARG A 291 18.48 5.80 10.77
CA ARG A 291 19.21 5.59 12.02
C ARG A 291 20.62 6.11 11.96
N GLN A 292 21.26 6.22 13.12
CA GLN A 292 22.67 6.57 13.23
C GLN A 292 23.55 5.47 12.62
N GLN A 293 24.68 5.89 12.04
CA GLN A 293 25.65 4.96 11.48
C GLN A 293 26.17 3.99 12.54
N GLY A 294 26.27 2.72 12.17
CA GLY A 294 26.76 1.66 13.08
C GLY A 294 25.68 0.95 13.89
N LEU A 295 24.42 1.39 13.82
CA LEU A 295 23.29 0.66 14.40
C LEU A 295 22.74 -0.38 13.44
N ASP A 296 22.31 -1.52 13.98
CA ASP A 296 21.62 -2.58 13.25
C ASP A 296 20.20 -2.18 12.81
N PHE A 297 19.60 -2.97 11.93
CA PHE A 297 18.25 -2.75 11.43
C PHE A 297 17.21 -3.60 12.16
N PRO A 298 15.97 -3.09 12.39
CA PRO A 298 14.85 -3.91 12.82
C PRO A 298 14.63 -5.08 11.87
N ARG A 299 14.13 -6.19 12.39
CA ARG A 299 13.63 -7.28 11.54
C ARG A 299 12.37 -6.82 10.83
N THR A 300 12.26 -7.10 9.56
CA THR A 300 11.08 -6.71 8.76
C THR A 300 10.26 -7.93 8.41
N PHE A 301 8.93 -7.83 8.57
CA PHE A 301 7.99 -8.88 8.17
C PHE A 301 6.94 -8.27 7.23
N GLU A 302 6.82 -8.81 6.01
CA GLU A 302 5.71 -8.51 5.13
C GLU A 302 4.64 -9.59 5.35
N CYS A 303 3.47 -9.19 5.88
CA CYS A 303 2.35 -10.10 6.13
C CYS A 303 1.29 -9.93 5.05
N GLY A 304 1.07 -10.97 4.23
CA GLY A 304 0.05 -10.95 3.19
C GLY A 304 0.46 -11.66 1.91
N PRO A 305 -0.34 -11.53 0.84
CA PRO A 305 -0.04 -12.20 -0.43
C PRO A 305 1.24 -11.65 -1.08
N GLY A 306 2.15 -12.53 -1.46
CA GLY A 306 3.39 -12.21 -2.15
C GLY A 306 4.50 -11.64 -1.26
N LYS A 307 5.50 -11.03 -1.91
CA LYS A 307 6.70 -10.48 -1.26
C LYS A 307 7.16 -9.16 -1.88
N GLY A 308 6.22 -8.40 -2.40
CA GLY A 308 6.49 -7.19 -3.17
C GLY A 308 7.13 -6.08 -2.35
N LEU A 309 6.73 -5.91 -1.10
CA LEU A 309 7.25 -4.83 -0.24
C LEU A 309 8.68 -5.13 0.23
N VAL A 310 9.00 -6.40 0.51
CA VAL A 310 10.39 -6.82 0.79
C VAL A 310 11.28 -6.57 -0.42
N GLN A 311 10.83 -6.89 -1.64
CA GLN A 311 11.57 -6.61 -2.87
C GLN A 311 11.77 -5.11 -3.10
N ILE A 312 10.78 -4.27 -2.76
CA ILE A 312 10.92 -2.82 -2.82
C ILE A 312 11.91 -2.34 -1.77
N LEU A 313 11.83 -2.84 -0.54
CA LEU A 313 12.79 -2.51 0.52
C LEU A 313 14.22 -2.82 0.10
N GLU A 314 14.47 -3.94 -0.58
CA GLU A 314 15.79 -4.29 -1.11
C GLU A 314 16.33 -3.21 -2.07
N LYS A 315 15.45 -2.58 -2.87
CA LYS A 315 15.83 -1.50 -3.80
C LYS A 315 16.03 -0.16 -3.08
N VAL A 316 15.36 0.08 -1.96
CA VAL A 316 15.53 1.31 -1.17
C VAL A 316 16.69 1.19 -0.19
N ASN A 317 16.80 0.06 0.50
CA ASN A 317 17.79 -0.19 1.55
C ASN A 317 18.11 -1.70 1.65
N ALA A 318 19.09 -2.15 0.87
CA ALA A 318 19.47 -3.56 0.83
C ALA A 318 19.94 -4.10 2.21
N LYS A 319 20.56 -3.26 3.04
CA LYS A 319 21.00 -3.68 4.38
C LYS A 319 19.81 -3.97 5.30
N ALA A 320 18.77 -3.13 5.27
CA ALA A 320 17.53 -3.36 6.02
C ALA A 320 16.79 -4.61 5.52
N ALA A 321 16.85 -4.88 4.22
CA ALA A 321 16.19 -6.03 3.61
C ALA A 321 16.86 -7.38 3.95
N ASN A 322 18.12 -7.40 4.38
CA ASN A 322 18.83 -8.66 4.71
C ASN A 322 18.15 -9.48 5.83
N THR A 323 17.36 -8.84 6.69
CA THR A 323 16.60 -9.50 7.76
C THR A 323 15.11 -9.57 7.48
N ALA A 324 14.69 -9.20 6.27
CA ALA A 324 13.27 -9.16 5.90
C ALA A 324 12.76 -10.55 5.51
N LEU A 325 11.55 -10.86 5.96
CA LEU A 325 10.86 -12.12 5.68
C LEU A 325 9.43 -11.82 5.21
N SER A 326 8.97 -12.59 4.23
CA SER A 326 7.54 -12.58 3.84
C SER A 326 6.83 -13.73 4.53
N ILE A 327 5.73 -13.41 5.19
CA ILE A 327 4.76 -14.37 5.74
C ILE A 327 3.64 -14.44 4.69
N GLU A 328 3.85 -15.31 3.72
CA GLU A 328 2.99 -15.41 2.54
C GLU A 328 1.65 -16.05 2.88
N ALA A 329 0.59 -15.39 2.46
CA ALA A 329 -0.77 -15.90 2.53
C ALA A 329 -0.99 -17.02 1.50
#